data_d877ec244e613828cc7636e94a3c2b97
#
_entry.id   d877ec244e613828cc7636e94a3c2b97
#
_cell.length_a   1.000
_cell.length_b   1.000
_cell.length_c   1.000
_cell.angle_alpha   90.00
_cell.angle_beta   90.00
_cell.angle_gamma   90.00
#
_symmetry.space_group_name_H-M   'P 1'
#
loop_
_entity.id
_entity.type
_entity.pdbx_description
1 polymer ?
#
loop_
_entity_poly.entity_id
_entity_poly.type
_entity_poly.pdbx_seq_one_letter_code
_entity_poly.pdbx_strand_id
1 'polypeptide(L)'
;MDRVIKEKIEEKRPYYFEKKVIEREMGKGAPRVDEFFKPNETVLEDIDLAQIRIDMKREGEDITTDEIVETTKIIPITDHMIEITIYERKDQSDSKDKRKVMLFIHGGGFIGGDVRTKGNQCRYLAQQSGAVVISPEYRLAPETPYPGPEVDVLGTIDWIEENAERLNIDTDKMAIMGESAGGHLAINTCLKDEKQRMKLAVSVYGVMDLSKAEDTPYHWEYSLYQMAEEQKDYIMNRLFRFKELNDSMNDLYLQNGESTLDGDISPLFSRHLDRLPKVLMIEAEFDYFRICNQEFEKRMEEEGKDVDVIYYEGLDHGFFDRLGSLPQT
;
A
#
# COMPACT_ATOMS: atom_id res chain seq x y z
N MET A 1 17.53 20.52 -0.59
CA MET A 1 18.17 19.21 -0.33
C MET A 1 17.39 18.24 -1.19
N ASP A 2 18.04 17.66 -2.22
CA ASP A 2 17.36 16.72 -3.13
C ASP A 2 16.91 15.51 -2.32
N ARG A 3 15.61 15.41 -2.13
CA ARG A 3 14.97 14.34 -1.34
C ARG A 3 14.63 13.12 -2.19
N VAL A 4 14.94 13.14 -3.47
CA VAL A 4 14.79 12.02 -4.38
C VAL A 4 16.04 11.17 -4.28
N ILE A 5 15.93 9.97 -3.73
CA ILE A 5 17.06 9.01 -3.66
C ILE A 5 17.26 8.36 -5.05
N LYS A 6 17.17 9.15 -6.08
CA LYS A 6 17.33 8.73 -7.47
C LYS A 6 18.73 8.20 -7.77
N GLU A 7 19.75 8.89 -7.29
CA GLU A 7 21.15 8.59 -7.61
C GLU A 7 21.64 7.22 -7.14
N LYS A 8 21.11 6.70 -6.02
CA LYS A 8 21.52 5.37 -5.51
C LYS A 8 20.87 4.22 -6.26
N ILE A 9 19.83 4.49 -7.00
CA ILE A 9 19.04 3.51 -7.76
C ILE A 9 19.56 3.44 -9.19
N GLU A 10 20.03 4.55 -9.73
CA GLU A 10 20.55 4.64 -11.12
C GLU A 10 21.74 3.71 -11.41
N GLU A 11 22.58 3.42 -10.41
CA GLU A 11 23.71 2.52 -10.57
C GLU A 11 23.37 1.01 -10.61
N LYS A 12 22.10 0.61 -10.33
CA LYS A 12 21.72 -0.79 -10.16
C LYS A 12 20.56 -1.25 -11.04
N ARG A 13 20.30 -0.57 -12.14
CA ARG A 13 19.18 -0.87 -13.01
C ARG A 13 19.29 -2.19 -13.74
N PRO A 14 18.41 -3.15 -13.48
CA PRO A 14 17.79 -3.89 -14.55
C PRO A 14 16.40 -3.31 -14.87
N TYR A 15 16.09 -3.21 -16.14
CA TYR A 15 14.72 -3.05 -16.59
C TYR A 15 13.89 -4.19 -16.00
N TYR A 16 12.91 -3.90 -15.17
CA TYR A 16 12.12 -4.88 -14.44
C TYR A 16 11.17 -5.64 -15.27
N PHE A 17 10.73 -5.08 -16.36
CA PHE A 17 10.17 -5.87 -17.40
C PHE A 17 11.31 -6.55 -18.17
N GLU A 18 12.04 -7.42 -17.47
CA GLU A 18 12.84 -8.40 -18.19
C GLU A 18 11.93 -9.10 -19.18
N LYS A 19 12.39 -9.23 -20.42
CA LYS A 19 11.68 -9.94 -21.48
C LYS A 19 11.09 -11.27 -21.01
N LYS A 20 11.78 -11.96 -20.08
CA LYS A 20 11.30 -13.17 -19.42
C LYS A 20 10.06 -13.01 -18.54
N VAL A 21 9.90 -11.88 -17.84
CA VAL A 21 8.72 -11.62 -17.00
C VAL A 21 7.53 -11.33 -17.90
N ILE A 22 7.73 -10.51 -18.94
CA ILE A 22 6.72 -10.21 -19.94
C ILE A 22 6.28 -11.48 -20.66
N GLU A 23 7.21 -12.27 -21.18
CA GLU A 23 6.92 -13.53 -21.86
C GLU A 23 6.22 -14.54 -20.94
N ARG A 24 6.55 -14.57 -19.65
CA ARG A 24 5.90 -15.44 -18.68
C ARG A 24 4.50 -14.98 -18.32
N GLU A 25 4.27 -13.70 -18.15
CA GLU A 25 2.95 -13.13 -17.88
C GLU A 25 2.05 -13.20 -19.12
N MET A 26 2.57 -12.89 -20.30
CA MET A 26 1.85 -13.02 -21.57
C MET A 26 1.62 -14.50 -21.94
N GLY A 27 2.57 -15.40 -21.66
CA GLY A 27 2.45 -16.84 -21.92
C GLY A 27 1.42 -17.56 -21.05
N LYS A 28 0.93 -16.94 -19.97
CA LYS A 28 -0.15 -17.44 -19.12
C LYS A 28 -1.56 -17.10 -19.64
N GLY A 29 -1.68 -16.65 -20.89
CA GLY A 29 -2.95 -16.30 -21.47
C GLY A 29 -3.42 -14.94 -20.98
N ALA A 30 -2.48 -13.98 -20.84
CA ALA A 30 -2.86 -12.59 -20.69
C ALA A 30 -3.88 -12.25 -21.78
N PRO A 31 -5.10 -11.83 -21.42
CA PRO A 31 -6.11 -11.54 -22.39
C PRO A 31 -5.58 -10.47 -23.35
N ARG A 32 -5.94 -10.58 -24.60
CA ARG A 32 -5.59 -9.56 -25.59
C ARG A 32 -6.16 -8.22 -25.15
N VAL A 33 -5.46 -7.15 -25.45
CA VAL A 33 -5.86 -5.76 -25.15
C VAL A 33 -7.32 -5.49 -25.55
N ASP A 34 -7.79 -6.08 -26.67
CA ASP A 34 -9.14 -6.01 -27.19
C ASP A 34 -10.22 -6.73 -26.33
N GLU A 35 -9.85 -7.70 -25.51
CA GLU A 35 -10.79 -8.38 -24.59
C GLU A 35 -11.00 -7.57 -23.29
N PHE A 36 -10.03 -6.74 -22.91
CA PHE A 36 -10.14 -5.84 -21.76
C PHE A 36 -10.81 -4.50 -22.09
N PHE A 37 -10.77 -4.07 -23.34
CA PHE A 37 -11.35 -2.80 -23.79
C PHE A 37 -12.84 -2.88 -24.12
N LYS A 38 -13.52 -3.97 -23.79
CA LYS A 38 -14.98 -3.92 -23.75
C LYS A 38 -15.35 -3.01 -22.59
N PRO A 39 -16.08 -1.91 -22.82
CA PRO A 39 -16.65 -1.16 -21.71
C PRO A 39 -17.48 -2.17 -20.90
N ASN A 40 -16.95 -2.55 -19.78
CA ASN A 40 -17.75 -3.29 -18.82
C ASN A 40 -18.71 -2.27 -18.23
N GLU A 41 -19.93 -2.29 -18.72
CA GLU A 41 -21.06 -1.95 -17.88
C GLU A 41 -21.15 -3.05 -16.81
N THR A 42 -20.12 -3.18 -15.99
CA THR A 42 -20.10 -4.15 -14.89
C THR A 42 -21.01 -3.55 -13.85
N VAL A 43 -22.25 -3.94 -13.87
CA VAL A 43 -23.16 -3.75 -12.74
C VAL A 43 -22.47 -4.46 -11.56
N LEU A 44 -22.45 -3.85 -10.37
CA LEU A 44 -21.85 -4.43 -9.15
C LEU A 44 -22.31 -5.88 -8.88
N GLU A 45 -23.50 -6.25 -9.37
CA GLU A 45 -24.09 -7.60 -9.30
C GLU A 45 -23.31 -8.66 -10.11
N ASP A 46 -22.51 -8.27 -11.10
CA ASP A 46 -21.76 -9.18 -11.97
C ASP A 46 -20.28 -9.37 -11.52
N ILE A 47 -19.87 -8.72 -10.42
CA ILE A 47 -18.50 -8.87 -9.89
C ILE A 47 -18.38 -10.17 -9.11
N ASP A 48 -17.58 -11.12 -9.61
CA ASP A 48 -17.17 -12.28 -8.81
C ASP A 48 -16.09 -11.87 -7.79
N LEU A 49 -16.54 -11.26 -6.71
CA LEU A 49 -15.68 -10.78 -5.63
C LEU A 49 -14.85 -11.93 -5.00
N ALA A 50 -15.43 -13.14 -4.93
CA ALA A 50 -14.72 -14.29 -4.38
C ALA A 50 -13.53 -14.66 -5.26
N GLN A 51 -13.71 -14.66 -6.58
CA GLN A 51 -12.63 -14.93 -7.53
C GLN A 51 -11.57 -13.82 -7.49
N ILE A 52 -11.99 -12.56 -7.46
CA ILE A 52 -11.06 -11.42 -7.34
C ILE A 52 -10.19 -11.56 -6.08
N ARG A 53 -10.78 -11.88 -4.94
CA ARG A 53 -10.05 -12.08 -3.67
C ARG A 53 -9.07 -13.26 -3.74
N ILE A 54 -9.39 -14.30 -4.49
CA ILE A 54 -8.48 -15.43 -4.74
C ILE A 54 -7.30 -14.97 -5.61
N ASP A 55 -7.56 -14.24 -6.68
CA ASP A 55 -6.55 -13.78 -7.63
C ASP A 55 -5.59 -12.74 -7.02
N MET A 56 -6.04 -12.03 -5.98
CA MET A 56 -5.22 -11.08 -5.22
C MET A 56 -4.27 -11.75 -4.23
N LYS A 57 -4.44 -13.04 -3.92
CA LYS A 57 -3.56 -13.75 -2.98
C LYS A 57 -2.22 -14.08 -3.63
N ARG A 58 -1.24 -13.21 -3.41
CA ARG A 58 0.13 -13.37 -3.88
C ARG A 58 1.07 -13.33 -2.70
N GLU A 59 1.75 -14.44 -2.46
CA GLU A 59 2.76 -14.55 -1.42
C GLU A 59 4.14 -14.32 -2.04
N GLY A 60 4.95 -13.44 -1.42
CA GLY A 60 6.37 -13.34 -1.69
C GLY A 60 7.14 -14.55 -1.13
N GLU A 61 8.39 -14.70 -1.52
CA GLU A 61 9.26 -15.74 -0.97
C GLU A 61 9.66 -15.39 0.48
N ASP A 62 9.78 -16.41 1.33
CA ASP A 62 10.42 -16.21 2.64
C ASP A 62 11.93 -16.16 2.46
N ILE A 63 12.50 -14.96 2.58
CA ILE A 63 13.93 -14.71 2.49
C ILE A 63 14.54 -14.37 3.86
N THR A 64 13.80 -14.59 4.94
CA THR A 64 14.31 -14.38 6.29
C THR A 64 15.36 -15.43 6.67
N THR A 65 16.38 -14.99 7.37
CA THR A 65 17.47 -15.84 7.90
C THR A 65 17.44 -15.92 9.43
N ASP A 66 16.81 -14.92 10.08
CA ASP A 66 16.64 -14.88 11.52
C ASP A 66 15.35 -15.62 11.92
N GLU A 67 15.32 -16.14 13.13
CA GLU A 67 14.10 -16.74 13.67
C GLU A 67 13.11 -15.65 14.06
N ILE A 68 11.99 -15.60 13.36
CA ILE A 68 10.87 -14.66 13.59
C ILE A 68 9.75 -15.41 14.31
N VAL A 69 9.35 -14.89 15.45
CA VAL A 69 8.18 -15.37 16.20
C VAL A 69 6.95 -14.68 15.67
N GLU A 70 5.94 -15.46 15.32
CA GLU A 70 4.63 -14.98 14.90
C GLU A 70 3.60 -15.26 15.99
N THR A 71 2.81 -14.27 16.34
CA THR A 71 1.74 -14.40 17.33
C THR A 71 0.47 -13.76 16.80
N THR A 72 -0.56 -14.56 16.61
CA THR A 72 -1.88 -14.07 16.24
C THR A 72 -2.70 -13.76 17.49
N LYS A 73 -3.39 -12.63 17.49
CA LYS A 73 -4.28 -12.20 18.57
C LYS A 73 -5.57 -11.64 18.00
N ILE A 74 -6.65 -11.80 18.75
CA ILE A 74 -7.92 -11.11 18.51
C ILE A 74 -7.95 -9.91 19.47
N ILE A 75 -8.15 -8.72 18.91
CA ILE A 75 -8.13 -7.48 19.67
C ILE A 75 -9.47 -6.75 19.56
N PRO A 76 -9.91 -6.05 20.62
CA PRO A 76 -11.09 -5.20 20.52
C PRO A 76 -10.78 -3.92 19.76
N ILE A 77 -11.67 -3.58 18.83
CA ILE A 77 -11.84 -2.26 18.28
C ILE A 77 -13.16 -1.72 18.86
N THR A 78 -13.49 -0.50 18.71
CA THR A 78 -14.60 0.18 19.41
C THR A 78 -15.84 -0.70 19.72
N ASP A 79 -16.39 -1.41 18.74
CA ASP A 79 -17.64 -2.19 18.86
C ASP A 79 -17.54 -3.60 18.28
N HIS A 80 -16.36 -4.01 17.83
CA HIS A 80 -16.09 -5.32 17.22
C HIS A 80 -14.67 -5.80 17.54
N MET A 81 -14.34 -6.97 17.01
CA MET A 81 -13.03 -7.59 17.20
C MET A 81 -12.39 -7.80 15.83
N ILE A 82 -11.07 -7.61 15.75
CA ILE A 82 -10.28 -7.99 14.58
C ILE A 82 -9.11 -8.87 14.97
N GLU A 83 -8.60 -9.63 14.02
CA GLU A 83 -7.34 -10.36 14.15
C GLU A 83 -6.16 -9.43 13.86
N ILE A 84 -5.08 -9.59 14.62
CA ILE A 84 -3.78 -9.01 14.30
C ILE A 84 -2.72 -10.10 14.32
N THR A 85 -1.69 -9.98 13.49
CA THR A 85 -0.49 -10.81 13.59
C THR A 85 0.71 -9.95 13.97
N ILE A 86 1.47 -10.41 14.95
CA ILE A 86 2.66 -9.76 15.50
C ILE A 86 3.87 -10.58 15.07
N TYR A 87 4.84 -9.93 14.45
CA TYR A 87 6.10 -10.51 14.01
C TYR A 87 7.25 -9.87 14.76
N GLU A 88 8.07 -10.68 15.42
CA GLU A 88 9.19 -10.18 16.21
C GLU A 88 10.40 -11.12 16.12
N ARG A 89 11.59 -10.55 16.15
CA ARG A 89 12.82 -11.35 16.21
C ARG A 89 12.89 -12.08 17.55
N LYS A 90 13.14 -13.37 17.52
CA LYS A 90 13.24 -14.20 18.72
C LYS A 90 14.35 -13.76 19.66
N ASP A 91 15.50 -13.34 19.10
CA ASP A 91 16.64 -12.87 19.89
C ASP A 91 16.39 -11.53 20.62
N GLN A 92 15.30 -10.84 20.29
CA GLN A 92 14.90 -9.57 20.92
C GLN A 92 13.69 -9.70 21.84
N SER A 93 13.08 -10.88 21.96
CA SER A 93 11.88 -11.10 22.81
C SER A 93 12.14 -10.81 24.28
N ASP A 94 13.37 -11.05 24.75
CA ASP A 94 13.78 -10.80 26.14
C ASP A 94 14.52 -9.47 26.32
N SER A 95 14.46 -8.55 25.35
CA SER A 95 15.10 -7.24 25.42
C SER A 95 14.61 -6.45 26.63
N LYS A 96 15.54 -5.83 27.36
CA LYS A 96 15.22 -4.89 28.44
C LYS A 96 14.88 -3.50 27.93
N ASP A 97 15.33 -3.18 26.71
CA ASP A 97 15.03 -1.91 26.06
C ASP A 97 13.71 -2.00 25.33
N LYS A 98 12.91 -0.95 25.40
CA LYS A 98 11.67 -0.85 24.63
C LYS A 98 11.98 -0.83 23.13
N ARG A 99 11.20 -1.58 22.36
CA ARG A 99 11.42 -1.82 20.93
C ARG A 99 10.62 -0.85 20.09
N LYS A 100 11.14 -0.54 18.91
CA LYS A 100 10.37 0.14 17.86
C LYS A 100 9.18 -0.72 17.44
N VAL A 101 8.11 -0.09 16.98
CA VAL A 101 6.97 -0.79 16.40
C VAL A 101 6.66 -0.25 15.01
N MET A 102 6.28 -1.12 14.10
CA MET A 102 5.80 -0.80 12.77
C MET A 102 4.43 -1.45 12.57
N LEU A 103 3.42 -0.63 12.31
CA LEU A 103 2.12 -1.10 11.86
C LEU A 103 2.19 -1.29 10.35
N PHE A 104 1.94 -2.51 9.85
CA PHE A 104 1.95 -2.83 8.43
C PHE A 104 0.53 -3.12 7.93
N ILE A 105 0.08 -2.36 6.92
CA ILE A 105 -1.26 -2.44 6.35
C ILE A 105 -1.17 -3.06 4.96
N HIS A 106 -1.81 -4.21 4.76
CA HIS A 106 -1.81 -4.88 3.46
C HIS A 106 -2.66 -4.14 2.41
N GLY A 107 -2.33 -4.34 1.13
CA GLY A 107 -3.13 -3.85 0.01
C GLY A 107 -4.25 -4.81 -0.39
N GLY A 108 -4.85 -4.52 -1.54
CA GLY A 108 -5.94 -5.32 -2.09
C GLY A 108 -7.18 -4.49 -2.41
N GLY A 109 -7.00 -3.20 -2.74
CA GLY A 109 -8.07 -2.30 -3.21
C GLY A 109 -9.23 -2.14 -2.22
N PHE A 110 -8.98 -2.26 -0.93
CA PHE A 110 -9.95 -2.23 0.16
C PHE A 110 -10.94 -3.42 0.17
N ILE A 111 -10.95 -4.26 -0.87
CA ILE A 111 -11.91 -5.36 -1.07
C ILE A 111 -11.28 -6.75 -0.91
N GLY A 112 -9.96 -6.85 -0.87
CA GLY A 112 -9.21 -8.11 -0.82
C GLY A 112 -7.86 -7.95 -0.13
N GLY A 113 -7.00 -8.96 -0.30
CA GLY A 113 -5.77 -9.10 0.48
C GLY A 113 -6.04 -9.69 1.85
N ASP A 114 -4.99 -10.11 2.52
CA ASP A 114 -5.03 -10.58 3.90
C ASP A 114 -3.62 -10.54 4.53
N VAL A 115 -3.56 -10.58 5.85
CA VAL A 115 -2.31 -10.55 6.61
C VAL A 115 -1.40 -11.72 6.26
N ARG A 116 -1.96 -12.91 5.95
CA ARG A 116 -1.19 -14.13 5.68
C ARG A 116 -0.41 -14.02 4.39
N THR A 117 -1.01 -13.45 3.35
CA THR A 117 -0.35 -13.24 2.05
C THR A 117 0.82 -12.26 2.12
N LYS A 118 0.86 -11.41 3.15
CA LYS A 118 1.96 -10.47 3.41
C LYS A 118 2.87 -10.90 4.57
N GLY A 119 2.68 -12.10 5.09
CA GLY A 119 3.45 -12.62 6.22
C GLY A 119 4.95 -12.56 5.98
N ASN A 120 5.43 -12.98 4.81
CA ASN A 120 6.85 -12.99 4.48
C ASN A 120 7.46 -11.59 4.40
N GLN A 121 6.71 -10.61 3.89
CA GLN A 121 7.10 -9.20 3.93
C GLN A 121 7.22 -8.70 5.38
N CYS A 122 6.23 -9.00 6.23
CA CYS A 122 6.25 -8.62 7.64
C CYS A 122 7.41 -9.26 8.40
N ARG A 123 7.70 -10.55 8.15
CA ARG A 123 8.88 -11.24 8.70
C ARG A 123 10.17 -10.56 8.32
N TYR A 124 10.34 -10.27 7.02
CA TYR A 124 11.53 -9.61 6.51
C TYR A 124 11.69 -8.18 7.05
N LEU A 125 10.60 -7.42 7.15
CA LEU A 125 10.60 -6.10 7.78
C LEU A 125 11.00 -6.18 9.26
N ALA A 126 10.50 -7.15 10.01
CA ALA A 126 10.87 -7.36 11.41
C ALA A 126 12.37 -7.69 11.54
N GLN A 127 12.89 -8.56 10.65
CA GLN A 127 14.32 -8.90 10.61
C GLN A 127 15.18 -7.68 10.34
N GLN A 128 14.88 -6.93 9.28
CA GLN A 128 15.75 -5.85 8.79
C GLN A 128 15.68 -4.60 9.67
N SER A 129 14.50 -4.26 10.17
CA SER A 129 14.30 -3.07 10.99
C SER A 129 14.61 -3.30 12.48
N GLY A 130 14.51 -4.53 12.97
CA GLY A 130 14.50 -4.85 14.39
C GLY A 130 13.28 -4.29 15.14
N ALA A 131 12.24 -3.91 14.40
CA ALA A 131 10.97 -3.48 14.99
C ALA A 131 10.06 -4.69 15.26
N VAL A 132 9.14 -4.54 16.19
CA VAL A 132 7.95 -5.39 16.26
C VAL A 132 7.04 -4.95 15.14
N VAL A 133 6.74 -5.85 14.19
CA VAL A 133 5.80 -5.56 13.10
C VAL A 133 4.43 -6.11 13.50
N ILE A 134 3.41 -5.27 13.43
CA ILE A 134 2.01 -5.62 13.73
C ILE A 134 1.18 -5.38 12.48
N SER A 135 0.47 -6.40 12.02
CA SER A 135 -0.39 -6.31 10.84
C SER A 135 -1.83 -6.66 11.20
N PRO A 136 -2.78 -5.72 11.05
CA PRO A 136 -4.19 -5.97 11.30
C PRO A 136 -4.87 -6.60 10.09
N GLU A 137 -5.76 -7.56 10.36
CA GLU A 137 -6.75 -8.06 9.41
C GLU A 137 -7.94 -7.10 9.45
N TYR A 138 -7.81 -5.93 8.80
CA TYR A 138 -8.87 -4.94 8.76
C TYR A 138 -10.05 -5.43 7.92
N ARG A 139 -11.26 -5.01 8.28
CA ARG A 139 -12.49 -5.41 7.57
C ARG A 139 -12.50 -4.84 6.16
N LEU A 140 -13.01 -5.62 5.23
CA LEU A 140 -12.99 -5.32 3.81
C LEU A 140 -14.37 -4.85 3.31
N ALA A 141 -14.34 -3.99 2.29
CA ALA A 141 -15.50 -3.69 1.46
C ALA A 141 -15.83 -4.89 0.54
N PRO A 142 -17.05 -5.02 0.06
CA PRO A 142 -18.22 -4.18 0.32
C PRO A 142 -18.93 -4.48 1.64
N GLU A 143 -18.54 -5.55 2.36
CA GLU A 143 -19.18 -5.95 3.63
C GLU A 143 -19.02 -4.88 4.71
N THR A 144 -17.87 -4.21 4.69
CA THR A 144 -17.57 -3.08 5.58
C THR A 144 -16.92 -1.96 4.75
N PRO A 145 -17.74 -1.06 4.17
CA PRO A 145 -17.26 0.04 3.36
C PRO A 145 -16.55 1.11 4.19
N TYR A 146 -16.10 2.17 3.54
CA TYR A 146 -15.59 3.36 4.22
C TYR A 146 -16.59 3.85 5.30
N PRO A 147 -16.15 4.24 6.49
CA PRO A 147 -14.75 4.30 6.97
C PRO A 147 -14.27 3.04 7.72
N GLY A 148 -14.92 1.90 7.56
CA GLY A 148 -14.64 0.69 8.35
C GLY A 148 -13.16 0.28 8.41
N PRO A 149 -12.46 0.11 7.27
CA PRO A 149 -11.03 -0.22 7.27
C PRO A 149 -10.17 0.79 8.06
N GLU A 150 -10.48 2.08 7.95
CA GLU A 150 -9.75 3.14 8.68
C GLU A 150 -10.00 3.09 10.18
N VAL A 151 -11.24 2.81 10.59
CA VAL A 151 -11.59 2.62 12.01
C VAL A 151 -10.79 1.47 12.60
N ASP A 152 -10.60 0.38 11.85
CA ASP A 152 -9.85 -0.78 12.29
C ASP A 152 -8.35 -0.46 12.43
N VAL A 153 -7.78 0.29 11.50
CA VAL A 153 -6.37 0.71 11.56
C VAL A 153 -6.14 1.67 12.73
N LEU A 154 -6.97 2.70 12.90
CA LEU A 154 -6.88 3.62 14.02
C LEU A 154 -7.07 2.91 15.36
N GLY A 155 -8.05 2.02 15.46
CA GLY A 155 -8.28 1.22 16.67
C GLY A 155 -7.12 0.28 16.98
N THR A 156 -6.41 -0.21 15.96
CA THR A 156 -5.17 -0.99 16.16
C THR A 156 -4.07 -0.12 16.77
N ILE A 157 -3.96 1.14 16.37
CA ILE A 157 -3.00 2.09 16.96
C ILE A 157 -3.35 2.37 18.43
N ASP A 158 -4.63 2.59 18.74
CA ASP A 158 -5.09 2.76 20.13
C ASP A 158 -4.75 1.52 20.97
N TRP A 159 -5.01 0.33 20.44
CA TRP A 159 -4.67 -0.92 21.13
C TRP A 159 -3.16 -1.09 21.35
N ILE A 160 -2.32 -0.71 20.37
CA ILE A 160 -0.84 -0.74 20.51
C ILE A 160 -0.41 0.17 21.66
N GLU A 161 -0.92 1.40 21.72
CA GLU A 161 -0.62 2.37 22.77
C GLU A 161 -1.01 1.85 24.15
N GLU A 162 -2.22 1.32 24.30
CA GLU A 162 -2.73 0.74 25.54
C GLU A 162 -1.94 -0.50 26.02
N ASN A 163 -1.36 -1.24 25.09
CA ASN A 163 -0.62 -2.47 25.40
C ASN A 163 0.90 -2.32 25.29
N ALA A 164 1.42 -1.10 25.15
CA ALA A 164 2.83 -0.82 24.90
C ALA A 164 3.77 -1.44 25.95
N GLU A 165 3.41 -1.36 27.23
CA GLU A 165 4.20 -1.96 28.31
C GLU A 165 4.24 -3.50 28.20
N ARG A 166 3.10 -4.14 27.94
CA ARG A 166 3.00 -5.60 27.79
C ARG A 166 3.77 -6.11 26.56
N LEU A 167 3.82 -5.30 25.50
CA LEU A 167 4.52 -5.61 24.26
C LEU A 167 5.98 -5.18 24.30
N ASN A 168 6.43 -4.51 25.36
CA ASN A 168 7.76 -3.89 25.47
C ASN A 168 8.08 -2.97 24.28
N ILE A 169 7.14 -2.08 23.95
CA ILE A 169 7.20 -1.16 22.80
C ILE A 169 7.41 0.28 23.29
N ASP A 170 8.21 1.01 22.53
CA ASP A 170 8.42 2.45 22.67
C ASP A 170 7.43 3.22 21.78
N THR A 171 6.42 3.82 22.39
CA THR A 171 5.40 4.60 21.66
C THR A 171 5.94 5.87 21.01
N ASP A 172 7.13 6.33 21.38
CA ASP A 172 7.83 7.43 20.71
C ASP A 172 8.56 6.98 19.43
N LYS A 173 8.51 5.67 19.10
CA LYS A 173 9.16 5.06 17.94
C LYS A 173 8.19 4.21 17.13
N MET A 174 7.00 4.76 16.88
CA MET A 174 5.97 4.12 16.06
C MET A 174 6.08 4.54 14.60
N ALA A 175 6.02 3.57 13.70
CA ALA A 175 5.91 3.80 12.26
C ALA A 175 4.65 3.10 11.72
N ILE A 176 4.13 3.61 10.62
CA ILE A 176 3.08 2.96 9.85
C ILE A 176 3.56 2.77 8.41
N MET A 177 3.31 1.63 7.85
CA MET A 177 3.66 1.30 6.48
C MET A 177 2.50 0.55 5.83
N GLY A 178 2.29 0.79 4.55
CA GLY A 178 1.32 0.00 3.79
C GLY A 178 1.61 0.02 2.31
N GLU A 179 1.03 -0.92 1.58
CA GLU A 179 1.18 -1.02 0.13
C GLU A 179 -0.18 -0.88 -0.56
N SER A 180 -0.24 -0.19 -1.72
CA SER A 180 -1.47 0.02 -2.49
C SER A 180 -2.58 0.65 -1.63
N ALA A 181 -3.75 0.02 -1.52
CA ALA A 181 -4.82 0.45 -0.60
C ALA A 181 -4.34 0.55 0.85
N GLY A 182 -3.41 -0.32 1.29
CA GLY A 182 -2.78 -0.20 2.60
C GLY A 182 -1.89 1.03 2.74
N GLY A 183 -1.22 1.45 1.66
CA GLY A 183 -0.46 2.70 1.59
C GLY A 183 -1.36 3.93 1.71
N HIS A 184 -2.52 3.88 1.06
CA HIS A 184 -3.57 4.87 1.25
C HIS A 184 -4.02 4.93 2.72
N LEU A 185 -4.40 3.79 3.29
CA LEU A 185 -4.85 3.71 4.69
C LEU A 185 -3.77 4.20 5.65
N ALA A 186 -2.49 3.92 5.40
CA ALA A 186 -1.38 4.38 6.24
C ALA A 186 -1.28 5.91 6.26
N ILE A 187 -1.33 6.56 5.10
CA ILE A 187 -1.28 8.02 5.00
C ILE A 187 -2.56 8.64 5.57
N ASN A 188 -3.74 8.12 5.18
CA ASN A 188 -5.01 8.70 5.61
C ASN A 188 -5.22 8.56 7.12
N THR A 189 -4.75 7.46 7.71
CA THR A 189 -4.72 7.29 9.18
C THR A 189 -3.88 8.38 9.85
N CYS A 190 -2.69 8.69 9.33
CA CYS A 190 -1.87 9.77 9.89
C CYS A 190 -2.55 11.15 9.78
N LEU A 191 -3.26 11.41 8.68
CA LEU A 191 -4.02 12.66 8.50
C LEU A 191 -5.18 12.79 9.50
N LYS A 192 -5.76 11.67 9.94
CA LYS A 192 -6.89 11.60 10.88
C LYS A 192 -6.45 11.44 12.34
N ASP A 193 -5.22 10.98 12.60
CA ASP A 193 -4.72 10.81 13.96
C ASP A 193 -4.39 12.15 14.62
N GLU A 194 -5.35 12.72 15.34
CA GLU A 194 -5.19 13.98 16.05
C GLU A 194 -4.08 13.95 17.11
N LYS A 195 -3.72 12.77 17.61
CA LYS A 195 -2.63 12.59 18.57
C LYS A 195 -1.24 12.61 17.92
N GLN A 196 -1.15 12.49 16.58
CA GLN A 196 0.10 12.48 15.81
C GLN A 196 1.14 11.48 16.34
N ARG A 197 0.69 10.25 16.58
CA ARG A 197 1.49 9.21 17.25
C ARG A 197 2.60 8.66 16.36
N MET A 198 2.39 8.62 15.05
CA MET A 198 3.37 8.10 14.10
C MET A 198 4.56 9.06 13.94
N LYS A 199 5.77 8.50 13.84
CA LYS A 199 7.01 9.24 13.57
C LYS A 199 7.49 9.09 12.14
N LEU A 200 7.01 8.04 11.46
CA LEU A 200 7.27 7.75 10.07
C LEU A 200 6.04 7.12 9.45
N ALA A 201 5.65 7.59 8.28
CA ALA A 201 4.68 6.94 7.41
C ALA A 201 5.36 6.51 6.12
N VAL A 202 5.16 5.25 5.72
CA VAL A 202 5.71 4.69 4.48
C VAL A 202 4.55 4.25 3.59
N SER A 203 4.46 4.84 2.41
CA SER A 203 3.50 4.47 1.38
C SER A 203 4.21 3.79 0.23
N VAL A 204 3.95 2.51 0.02
CA VAL A 204 4.48 1.74 -1.10
C VAL A 204 3.42 1.74 -2.19
N TYR A 205 3.66 2.46 -3.27
CA TYR A 205 2.72 2.70 -4.36
C TYR A 205 1.26 2.89 -3.88
N GLY A 206 1.08 3.63 -2.80
CA GLY A 206 -0.25 3.91 -2.24
C GLY A 206 -1.11 4.75 -3.19
N VAL A 207 -2.39 4.83 -2.90
CA VAL A 207 -3.36 5.55 -3.73
C VAL A 207 -3.70 6.87 -3.06
N MET A 208 -3.13 7.98 -3.54
CA MET A 208 -3.35 9.30 -2.91
C MET A 208 -4.59 10.02 -3.43
N ASP A 209 -5.20 9.54 -4.51
CA ASP A 209 -6.45 10.03 -5.08
C ASP A 209 -7.30 8.85 -5.57
N LEU A 210 -8.53 8.77 -5.08
CA LEU A 210 -9.52 7.77 -5.47
C LEU A 210 -10.43 8.24 -6.62
N SER A 211 -10.21 9.44 -7.17
CA SER A 211 -11.01 9.97 -8.25
C SER A 211 -10.81 9.19 -9.55
N LYS A 212 -11.83 9.21 -10.40
CA LYS A 212 -11.69 8.73 -11.78
C LYS A 212 -10.73 9.63 -12.56
N ALA A 213 -10.01 9.08 -13.53
CA ALA A 213 -9.00 9.83 -14.27
C ALA A 213 -9.52 11.11 -14.93
N GLU A 214 -10.78 11.10 -15.39
CA GLU A 214 -11.47 12.25 -15.96
C GLU A 214 -11.91 13.32 -14.95
N ASP A 215 -12.01 12.98 -13.67
CA ASP A 215 -12.47 13.88 -12.59
C ASP A 215 -11.30 14.48 -11.79
N THR A 216 -10.06 14.05 -12.08
CA THR A 216 -8.87 14.53 -11.38
C THR A 216 -8.54 15.98 -11.74
N PRO A 217 -8.02 16.80 -10.80
CA PRO A 217 -7.56 18.15 -11.08
C PRO A 217 -6.23 18.20 -11.85
N TYR A 218 -5.54 17.07 -11.99
CA TYR A 218 -4.31 16.89 -12.77
C TYR A 218 -4.62 16.09 -14.02
N HIS A 219 -3.77 16.25 -15.04
CA HIS A 219 -3.95 15.53 -16.29
C HIS A 219 -3.28 14.16 -16.24
N TRP A 220 -4.05 13.09 -16.48
CA TRP A 220 -3.54 11.73 -16.62
C TRP A 220 -3.72 11.24 -18.06
N GLU A 221 -2.64 10.75 -18.67
CA GLU A 221 -2.64 10.12 -20.00
C GLU A 221 -1.47 9.15 -20.15
N TYR A 222 -1.57 8.23 -21.12
CA TYR A 222 -0.51 7.25 -21.37
C TYR A 222 0.83 7.88 -21.82
N SER A 223 0.82 9.06 -22.40
CA SER A 223 2.02 9.78 -22.85
C SER A 223 2.92 10.23 -21.68
N LEU A 224 2.43 10.20 -20.44
CA LEU A 224 3.20 10.47 -19.24
C LEU A 224 4.15 9.33 -18.88
N TYR A 225 4.05 8.19 -19.57
CA TYR A 225 4.87 7.01 -19.35
C TYR A 225 5.80 6.77 -20.54
N GLN A 226 7.11 6.75 -20.31
CA GLN A 226 8.09 6.46 -21.34
C GLN A 226 8.18 4.94 -21.52
N MET A 227 7.56 4.43 -22.58
CA MET A 227 7.47 3.00 -22.86
C MET A 227 8.38 2.62 -24.01
N ALA A 228 9.17 1.56 -23.87
CA ALA A 228 9.84 0.93 -24.99
C ALA A 228 8.80 0.29 -25.93
N GLU A 229 9.00 0.38 -27.24
CA GLU A 229 7.99 -0.06 -28.22
C GLU A 229 7.62 -1.54 -28.05
N GLU A 230 8.61 -2.38 -27.76
CA GLU A 230 8.41 -3.81 -27.51
C GLU A 230 7.66 -4.15 -26.22
N GLN A 231 7.49 -3.20 -25.31
CA GLN A 231 6.82 -3.37 -24.01
C GLN A 231 5.51 -2.59 -23.91
N LYS A 232 5.25 -1.73 -24.89
CA LYS A 232 4.19 -0.74 -24.85
C LYS A 232 2.82 -1.35 -24.62
N ASP A 233 2.47 -2.38 -25.37
CA ASP A 233 1.15 -3.02 -25.26
C ASP A 233 0.93 -3.61 -23.87
N TYR A 234 1.97 -4.23 -23.28
CA TYR A 234 1.91 -4.77 -21.93
C TYR A 234 1.71 -3.66 -20.90
N ILE A 235 2.52 -2.60 -20.96
CA ILE A 235 2.46 -1.49 -20.00
C ILE A 235 1.13 -0.76 -20.10
N MET A 236 0.68 -0.44 -21.30
CA MET A 236 -0.63 0.20 -21.52
C MET A 236 -1.78 -0.64 -20.95
N ASN A 237 -1.73 -1.95 -21.18
CA ASN A 237 -2.74 -2.86 -20.62
C ASN A 237 -2.73 -2.86 -19.08
N ARG A 238 -1.54 -2.86 -18.46
CA ARG A 238 -1.42 -2.78 -16.99
C ARG A 238 -1.98 -1.47 -16.45
N LEU A 239 -1.63 -0.34 -17.05
CA LEU A 239 -2.13 0.98 -16.67
C LEU A 239 -3.66 1.07 -16.82
N PHE A 240 -4.19 0.59 -17.95
CA PHE A 240 -5.62 0.53 -18.19
C PHE A 240 -6.35 -0.31 -17.13
N ARG A 241 -5.83 -1.51 -16.86
CA ARG A 241 -6.41 -2.41 -15.87
C ARG A 241 -6.49 -1.77 -14.49
N PHE A 242 -5.45 -1.06 -14.05
CA PHE A 242 -5.47 -0.39 -12.75
C PHE A 242 -6.38 0.83 -12.73
N LYS A 243 -6.54 1.54 -13.86
CA LYS A 243 -7.54 2.59 -14.00
C LYS A 243 -8.96 2.06 -13.79
N GLU A 244 -9.33 1.02 -14.54
CA GLU A 244 -10.66 0.40 -14.43
C GLU A 244 -10.89 -0.24 -13.04
N LEU A 245 -9.83 -0.83 -12.48
CA LEU A 245 -9.88 -1.43 -11.15
C LEU A 245 -10.10 -0.39 -10.06
N ASN A 246 -9.46 0.78 -10.17
CA ASN A 246 -9.68 1.90 -9.26
C ASN A 246 -11.16 2.31 -9.22
N ASP A 247 -11.77 2.50 -10.39
CA ASP A 247 -13.15 2.92 -10.50
C ASP A 247 -14.10 1.87 -9.87
N SER A 248 -13.92 0.59 -10.21
CA SER A 248 -14.76 -0.49 -9.68
C SER A 248 -14.58 -0.72 -8.17
N MET A 249 -13.36 -0.62 -7.66
CA MET A 249 -13.08 -0.79 -6.23
C MET A 249 -13.64 0.37 -5.42
N ASN A 250 -13.58 1.59 -5.96
CA ASN A 250 -14.13 2.76 -5.29
C ASN A 250 -15.64 2.65 -5.14
N ASP A 251 -16.36 2.15 -6.14
CA ASP A 251 -17.79 1.91 -6.05
C ASP A 251 -18.15 0.89 -4.94
N LEU A 252 -17.28 -0.09 -4.68
CA LEU A 252 -17.44 -1.05 -3.58
C LEU A 252 -17.04 -0.47 -2.21
N TYR A 253 -16.07 0.43 -2.18
CA TYR A 253 -15.55 1.02 -0.95
C TYR A 253 -16.36 2.23 -0.48
N LEU A 254 -16.80 3.09 -1.40
CA LEU A 254 -17.54 4.34 -1.15
C LEU A 254 -19.04 4.13 -1.46
N GLN A 255 -19.81 3.67 -0.47
CA GLN A 255 -21.19 3.24 -0.68
C GLN A 255 -22.26 4.24 -0.21
N ASN A 256 -21.85 5.34 0.45
CA ASN A 256 -22.79 6.27 1.06
C ASN A 256 -22.78 7.65 0.38
N GLY A 257 -22.25 7.73 -0.85
CA GLY A 257 -22.22 8.97 -1.63
C GLY A 257 -21.07 9.90 -1.23
N GLU A 258 -20.01 9.35 -0.66
CA GLU A 258 -18.79 10.08 -0.35
C GLU A 258 -18.15 10.64 -1.64
N SER A 259 -17.60 11.84 -1.56
CA SER A 259 -16.88 12.45 -2.68
C SER A 259 -15.42 12.04 -2.67
N THR A 260 -14.92 11.52 -3.79
CA THR A 260 -13.49 11.23 -3.96
C THR A 260 -12.60 12.48 -3.91
N LEU A 261 -13.18 13.67 -4.06
CA LEU A 261 -12.49 14.96 -3.89
C LEU A 261 -12.46 15.44 -2.45
N ASP A 262 -13.03 14.69 -1.52
CA ASP A 262 -12.95 15.00 -0.09
C ASP A 262 -11.58 14.57 0.46
N GLY A 263 -10.93 15.46 1.20
CA GLY A 263 -9.64 15.20 1.82
C GLY A 263 -9.65 14.13 2.92
N ASP A 264 -10.81 13.75 3.41
CA ASP A 264 -10.99 12.59 4.28
C ASP A 264 -11.02 11.27 3.51
N ILE A 265 -11.26 11.33 2.21
CA ILE A 265 -11.33 10.18 1.30
C ILE A 265 -10.00 10.05 0.53
N SER A 266 -9.57 11.11 -0.14
CA SER A 266 -8.32 11.12 -0.92
C SER A 266 -7.28 12.01 -0.24
N PRO A 267 -6.18 11.44 0.26
CA PRO A 267 -5.09 12.18 0.91
C PRO A 267 -4.62 13.41 0.13
N LEU A 268 -4.63 13.34 -1.20
CA LEU A 268 -4.26 14.43 -2.09
C LEU A 268 -5.02 15.73 -1.78
N PHE A 269 -6.26 15.66 -1.32
CA PHE A 269 -7.10 16.84 -1.06
C PHE A 269 -7.18 17.20 0.43
N SER A 270 -6.49 16.48 1.30
CA SER A 270 -6.56 16.71 2.74
C SER A 270 -6.08 18.12 3.12
N ARG A 271 -6.77 18.71 4.09
CA ARG A 271 -6.39 20.01 4.70
C ARG A 271 -5.50 19.84 5.93
N HIS A 272 -5.20 18.61 6.31
CA HIS A 272 -4.50 18.23 7.53
C HIS A 272 -3.09 17.69 7.28
N LEU A 273 -2.40 18.17 6.23
CA LEU A 273 -1.02 17.77 5.95
C LEU A 273 -0.07 18.09 7.12
N ASP A 274 -0.44 19.07 7.97
CA ASP A 274 0.27 19.41 9.20
C ASP A 274 0.37 18.24 10.19
N ARG A 275 -0.53 17.27 10.13
CA ARG A 275 -0.54 16.07 10.98
C ARG A 275 0.40 14.97 10.52
N LEU A 276 0.85 15.01 9.26
CA LEU A 276 1.76 14.00 8.72
C LEU A 276 3.10 14.00 9.47
N PRO A 277 3.61 12.81 9.85
CA PRO A 277 4.98 12.65 10.29
C PRO A 277 5.95 12.82 9.11
N LYS A 278 7.22 12.46 9.28
CA LYS A 278 8.08 12.20 8.13
C LYS A 278 7.43 11.15 7.23
N VAL A 279 7.39 11.40 5.91
CA VAL A 279 6.80 10.50 4.92
C VAL A 279 7.88 9.93 4.01
N LEU A 280 7.80 8.63 3.73
CA LEU A 280 8.54 7.97 2.67
C LEU A 280 7.55 7.45 1.63
N MET A 281 7.61 7.99 0.42
CA MET A 281 6.87 7.47 -0.74
C MET A 281 7.78 6.53 -1.54
N ILE A 282 7.29 5.35 -1.86
CA ILE A 282 7.99 4.37 -2.69
C ILE A 282 7.14 4.13 -3.94
N GLU A 283 7.66 4.53 -5.09
CA GLU A 283 6.93 4.65 -6.34
C GLU A 283 7.46 3.69 -7.40
N ALA A 284 6.59 3.30 -8.34
CA ALA A 284 6.95 2.52 -9.51
C ALA A 284 6.68 3.31 -10.80
N GLU A 285 7.58 3.17 -11.79
CA GLU A 285 7.50 3.93 -13.04
C GLU A 285 6.22 3.68 -13.82
N PHE A 286 5.79 2.42 -13.93
CA PHE A 286 4.64 2.02 -14.73
C PHE A 286 3.40 1.74 -13.88
N ASP A 287 3.23 2.54 -12.82
CA ASP A 287 2.05 2.49 -11.95
C ASP A 287 1.03 3.55 -12.37
N TYR A 288 -0.25 3.16 -12.46
CA TYR A 288 -1.36 4.08 -12.71
C TYR A 288 -1.43 5.19 -11.66
N PHE A 289 -1.20 4.85 -10.40
CA PHE A 289 -1.29 5.79 -9.27
C PHE A 289 -0.07 6.72 -9.14
N ARG A 290 0.98 6.51 -9.92
CA ARG A 290 2.18 7.35 -9.86
C ARG A 290 1.87 8.84 -10.02
N ILE A 291 0.96 9.21 -10.90
CA ILE A 291 0.68 10.62 -11.19
C ILE A 291 0.00 11.31 -10.00
N CYS A 292 -1.00 10.66 -9.38
CA CYS A 292 -1.62 11.23 -8.17
C CYS A 292 -0.64 11.29 -7.00
N ASN A 293 0.26 10.34 -6.90
CA ASN A 293 1.28 10.31 -5.86
C ASN A 293 2.28 11.45 -6.03
N GLN A 294 2.74 11.71 -7.26
CA GLN A 294 3.62 12.84 -7.58
C GLN A 294 2.95 14.21 -7.30
N GLU A 295 1.66 14.35 -7.56
CA GLU A 295 0.91 15.55 -7.18
C GLU A 295 0.81 15.69 -5.65
N PHE A 296 0.65 14.59 -4.93
CA PHE A 296 0.65 14.62 -3.47
C PHE A 296 2.02 14.95 -2.88
N GLU A 297 3.10 14.38 -3.43
CA GLU A 297 4.49 14.70 -3.09
C GLU A 297 4.77 16.19 -3.26
N LYS A 298 4.45 16.73 -4.44
CA LYS A 298 4.59 18.15 -4.75
C LYS A 298 3.83 19.02 -3.75
N ARG A 299 2.60 18.66 -3.42
CA ARG A 299 1.79 19.37 -2.46
C ARG A 299 2.41 19.35 -1.05
N MET A 300 2.93 18.19 -0.61
CA MET A 300 3.65 18.07 0.65
C MET A 300 4.88 18.99 0.69
N GLU A 301 5.67 19.00 -0.40
CA GLU A 301 6.85 19.89 -0.51
C GLU A 301 6.49 21.35 -0.46
N GLU A 302 5.44 21.78 -1.17
CA GLU A 302 4.93 23.15 -1.17
C GLU A 302 4.49 23.60 0.24
N GLU A 303 3.96 22.70 1.05
CA GLU A 303 3.60 22.92 2.44
C GLU A 303 4.76 22.68 3.43
N GLY A 304 5.98 22.45 2.92
CA GLY A 304 7.21 22.31 3.72
C GLY A 304 7.26 21.02 4.56
N LYS A 305 6.56 19.96 4.13
CA LYS A 305 6.56 18.66 4.80
C LYS A 305 7.83 17.87 4.53
N ASP A 306 8.23 17.03 5.47
CA ASP A 306 9.39 16.15 5.36
C ASP A 306 9.00 14.89 4.59
N VAL A 307 9.19 14.90 3.26
CA VAL A 307 8.93 13.79 2.36
C VAL A 307 10.22 13.32 1.67
N ASP A 308 10.47 12.02 1.73
CA ASP A 308 11.49 11.36 0.91
C ASP A 308 10.78 10.49 -0.12
N VAL A 309 11.35 10.38 -1.33
CA VAL A 309 10.79 9.58 -2.41
C VAL A 309 11.84 8.57 -2.90
N ILE A 310 11.43 7.31 -2.99
CA ILE A 310 12.18 6.26 -3.70
C ILE A 310 11.39 5.92 -4.96
N TYR A 311 12.01 6.16 -6.10
CA TYR A 311 11.39 5.90 -7.40
C TYR A 311 12.07 4.74 -8.10
N TYR A 312 11.33 3.65 -8.33
CA TYR A 312 11.83 2.47 -9.03
C TYR A 312 11.46 2.52 -10.52
N GLU A 313 12.47 2.68 -11.37
CA GLU A 313 12.27 2.59 -12.80
C GLU A 313 12.07 1.14 -13.24
N GLY A 314 11.24 0.93 -14.25
CA GLY A 314 10.96 -0.38 -14.81
C GLY A 314 9.98 -1.24 -13.99
N LEU A 315 9.53 -0.79 -12.83
CA LEU A 315 8.54 -1.50 -12.02
C LEU A 315 7.11 -1.05 -12.31
N ASP A 316 6.15 -1.92 -11.99
CA ASP A 316 4.73 -1.67 -12.03
C ASP A 316 4.08 -1.82 -10.65
N HIS A 317 2.80 -1.54 -10.56
CA HIS A 317 2.02 -1.72 -9.34
C HIS A 317 2.08 -3.16 -8.83
N GLY A 318 2.27 -3.35 -7.51
CA GLY A 318 2.31 -4.67 -6.87
C GLY A 318 3.70 -5.32 -6.89
N PHE A 319 4.78 -4.58 -7.16
CA PHE A 319 6.13 -5.17 -7.15
C PHE A 319 6.53 -5.71 -5.76
N PHE A 320 6.05 -5.13 -4.69
CA PHE A 320 6.32 -5.57 -3.31
C PHE A 320 5.81 -7.00 -3.02
N ASP A 321 4.81 -7.46 -3.78
CA ASP A 321 4.32 -8.84 -3.72
C ASP A 321 5.33 -9.88 -4.23
N ARG A 322 6.40 -9.41 -4.87
CA ARG A 322 7.43 -10.25 -5.50
C ARG A 322 8.69 -10.37 -4.65
N LEU A 323 8.54 -10.26 -3.33
CA LEU A 323 9.64 -10.41 -2.38
C LEU A 323 10.47 -11.68 -2.71
N GLY A 324 11.79 -11.52 -2.78
CA GLY A 324 12.73 -12.58 -3.12
C GLY A 324 12.85 -12.94 -4.60
N SER A 325 11.87 -12.59 -5.43
CA SER A 325 11.92 -12.81 -6.88
C SER A 325 12.42 -11.59 -7.66
N LEU A 326 12.49 -10.45 -7.03
CA LEU A 326 13.03 -9.20 -7.57
C LEU A 326 14.13 -8.66 -6.66
N PRO A 327 15.28 -8.20 -7.21
CA PRO A 327 16.38 -7.67 -6.40
C PRO A 327 16.04 -6.41 -5.58
N GLN A 328 14.93 -5.74 -5.87
CA GLN A 328 14.49 -4.49 -5.22
C GLN A 328 13.43 -4.72 -4.13
N THR A 329 12.95 -5.93 -4.00
CA THR A 329 11.96 -6.30 -2.96
C THR A 329 12.57 -7.03 -1.79
#